data_00c1b80b7738bcf9e3f74823a5edc7da
#
_entry.id   00c1b80b7738bcf9e3f74823a5edc7da
#
_cell.length_a   1.000
_cell.length_b   1.000
_cell.length_c   1.000
_cell.angle_alpha   90.00
_cell.angle_beta   90.00
_cell.angle_gamma   90.00
#
_symmetry.space_group_name_H-M   'P 1'
#
loop_
_entity.id
_entity.type
_entity.pdbx_description
1 polymer ?
#
loop_
_entity_poly.entity_id
_entity_poly.type
_entity_poly.pdbx_seq_one_letter_code
_entity_poly.pdbx_strand_id
1 'polypeptide(L)'
;VDFNKYADCNEQAGREDTCYERKGSLCRDKRNCTKTRCLGCGSVCEVCCDVCPNRANVAIKVPGLAKHQVVHVDGMCNECGNCAVFCPYQEGRPYKDKLTLFWSEQDMENSENEGFLAVDEDHFKVRVAGTVRTVSVDAVNTGLPEAVRLTIKAVRDNYPYLLKK
;
A
#
# COMPACT_ATOMS: atom_id res chain seq x y z
N VAL A 1 -24.81 18.15 24.93
CA VAL A 1 -24.86 17.05 23.96
C VAL A 1 -24.46 15.78 24.70
N ASP A 2 -25.36 14.81 24.74
CA ASP A 2 -25.07 13.52 25.38
C ASP A 2 -24.31 12.62 24.41
N PHE A 3 -22.99 12.63 24.53
CA PHE A 3 -22.10 11.85 23.66
C PHE A 3 -22.31 10.34 23.80
N ASN A 4 -22.73 9.86 24.99
CA ASN A 4 -22.97 8.44 25.20
C ASN A 4 -24.18 7.97 24.38
N LYS A 5 -25.27 8.76 24.38
CA LYS A 5 -26.44 8.46 23.57
C LYS A 5 -26.13 8.46 22.06
N TYR A 6 -25.22 9.33 21.62
CA TYR A 6 -24.77 9.36 20.23
C TYR A 6 -23.91 8.15 19.87
N ALA A 7 -23.04 7.73 20.77
CA ALA A 7 -22.22 6.53 20.60
C ALA A 7 -23.11 5.26 20.51
N ASP A 8 -24.07 5.13 21.42
CA ASP A 8 -25.01 3.99 21.42
C ASP A 8 -25.86 3.90 20.15
N CYS A 9 -26.34 5.04 19.63
CA CYS A 9 -27.07 5.08 18.36
C CYS A 9 -26.20 4.68 17.18
N ASN A 10 -24.96 5.11 17.14
CA ASN A 10 -24.03 4.73 16.08
C ASN A 10 -23.64 3.25 16.14
N GLU A 11 -23.49 2.72 17.35
CA GLU A 11 -23.17 1.31 17.55
C GLU A 11 -24.33 0.40 17.12
N GLN A 12 -25.57 0.77 17.45
CA GLN A 12 -26.77 0.05 17.00
C GLN A 12 -26.98 0.16 15.48
N ALA A 13 -26.90 1.37 14.94
CA ALA A 13 -26.98 1.57 13.49
C ALA A 13 -25.93 0.76 12.72
N GLY A 14 -24.71 0.72 13.25
CA GLY A 14 -23.64 -0.07 12.67
C GLY A 14 -23.89 -1.59 12.71
N ARG A 15 -24.65 -2.10 13.67
CA ARG A 15 -25.00 -3.54 13.77
C ARG A 15 -26.17 -3.92 12.86
N GLU A 16 -27.11 -3.01 12.63
CA GLU A 16 -28.33 -3.26 11.86
C GLU A 16 -28.18 -2.90 10.38
N ASP A 17 -27.17 -2.14 10.01
CA ASP A 17 -26.94 -1.69 8.65
C ASP A 17 -26.32 -2.81 7.81
N THR A 18 -27.06 -3.21 6.75
CA THR A 18 -26.58 -4.19 5.75
C THR A 18 -25.30 -3.73 5.02
N CYS A 19 -25.02 -2.42 5.00
CA CYS A 19 -23.74 -1.89 4.51
C CYS A 19 -22.58 -2.29 5.42
N TYR A 20 -22.80 -2.40 6.71
CA TYR A 20 -21.81 -2.86 7.67
C TYR A 20 -21.55 -4.36 7.54
N GLU A 21 -22.59 -5.15 7.30
CA GLU A 21 -22.47 -6.57 6.98
C GLU A 21 -21.73 -6.80 5.65
N ARG A 22 -21.96 -5.94 4.65
CA ARG A 22 -21.20 -5.98 3.39
C ARG A 22 -19.73 -5.65 3.58
N LYS A 23 -19.38 -4.70 4.44
CA LYS A 23 -17.97 -4.48 4.83
C LYS A 23 -17.40 -5.72 5.52
N GLY A 24 -18.16 -6.37 6.37
CA GLY A 24 -17.80 -7.65 6.97
C GLY A 24 -17.62 -8.76 5.94
N SER A 25 -18.42 -8.80 4.87
CA SER A 25 -18.28 -9.78 3.80
C SER A 25 -17.12 -9.46 2.86
N LEU A 26 -16.85 -8.18 2.57
CA LEU A 26 -15.62 -7.74 1.89
C LEU A 26 -14.37 -8.08 2.70
N CYS A 27 -14.49 -8.02 4.02
CA CYS A 27 -13.44 -8.50 4.92
C CYS A 27 -13.32 -10.03 4.95
N ARG A 28 -14.36 -10.77 4.63
CA ARG A 28 -14.31 -12.25 4.60
C ARG A 28 -13.69 -12.82 3.33
N ASP A 29 -13.67 -12.07 2.25
CA ASP A 29 -13.02 -12.46 0.99
C ASP A 29 -11.49 -12.31 1.01
N LYS A 30 -10.93 -12.48 2.18
CA LYS A 30 -9.52 -12.31 2.48
C LYS A 30 -8.58 -13.31 1.90
N ARG A 31 -9.11 -14.45 1.51
CA ARG A 31 -8.28 -15.55 1.01
C ARG A 31 -7.45 -15.14 -0.20
N ASN A 32 -7.86 -14.04 -0.88
CA ASN A 32 -7.17 -13.50 -2.04
C ASN A 32 -6.55 -12.11 -1.78
N CYS A 33 -6.57 -11.63 -0.54
CA CYS A 33 -6.16 -10.27 -0.21
C CYS A 33 -4.79 -10.17 0.45
N THR A 34 -3.93 -11.13 0.27
CA THR A 34 -2.57 -11.09 0.78
C THR A 34 -1.70 -10.09 0.01
N LYS A 35 -0.50 -10.39 -0.30
CA LYS A 35 0.54 -9.49 -0.84
C LYS A 35 0.16 -8.72 -2.12
N THR A 36 -0.77 -9.22 -2.93
CA THR A 36 -1.23 -8.59 -4.18
C THR A 36 -2.43 -7.65 -4.02
N ARG A 37 -2.92 -7.47 -2.81
CA ARG A 37 -4.17 -6.74 -2.53
C ARG A 37 -4.25 -5.36 -3.17
N CYS A 38 -3.17 -4.61 -3.15
CA CYS A 38 -3.14 -3.26 -3.72
C CYS A 38 -3.07 -3.25 -5.24
N LEU A 39 -2.49 -4.27 -5.83
CA LEU A 39 -2.32 -4.41 -7.28
C LEU A 39 -3.53 -5.08 -7.94
N GLY A 40 -4.25 -5.95 -7.22
CA GLY A 40 -5.38 -6.71 -7.74
C GLY A 40 -6.76 -6.22 -7.27
N CYS A 41 -6.84 -5.23 -6.40
CA CYS A 41 -8.10 -4.79 -5.82
C CYS A 41 -8.94 -3.97 -6.81
N GLY A 42 -10.21 -4.34 -6.95
CA GLY A 42 -11.19 -3.60 -7.76
C GLY A 42 -11.56 -2.22 -7.19
N SER A 43 -11.31 -1.97 -5.91
CA SER A 43 -11.47 -0.69 -5.24
C SER A 43 -10.27 -0.44 -4.34
N VAL A 44 -9.61 0.69 -4.53
CA VAL A 44 -8.47 1.07 -3.70
C VAL A 44 -9.00 1.85 -2.50
N CYS A 45 -8.75 1.31 -1.32
CA CYS A 45 -9.05 1.97 -0.05
C CYS A 45 -7.86 2.84 0.35
N GLU A 46 -8.09 4.11 0.65
CA GLU A 46 -7.06 5.10 1.04
C GLU A 46 -7.00 5.36 2.54
N VAL A 47 -7.77 4.66 3.37
CA VAL A 47 -7.80 4.89 4.82
C VAL A 47 -6.40 4.87 5.42
N CYS A 48 -5.51 3.99 4.95
CA CYS A 48 -4.13 3.94 5.42
C CYS A 48 -3.31 5.21 5.07
N CYS A 49 -3.68 5.93 4.01
CA CYS A 49 -3.07 7.22 3.67
C CYS A 49 -3.58 8.31 4.61
N ASP A 50 -4.89 8.32 4.88
CA ASP A 50 -5.54 9.35 5.70
C ASP A 50 -5.12 9.31 7.17
N VAL A 51 -5.02 8.10 7.73
CA VAL A 51 -4.70 7.90 9.15
C VAL A 51 -3.20 7.89 9.47
N CYS A 52 -2.35 7.95 8.45
CA CYS A 52 -0.91 7.93 8.65
C CYS A 52 -0.39 9.31 9.08
N PRO A 53 0.08 9.49 10.33
CA PRO A 53 0.54 10.78 10.81
C PRO A 53 1.78 11.28 10.06
N ASN A 54 2.61 10.35 9.59
CA ASN A 54 3.86 10.65 8.89
C ASN A 54 3.71 10.65 7.36
N ARG A 55 2.49 10.45 6.84
CA ARG A 55 2.23 10.37 5.39
C ARG A 55 3.05 9.31 4.66
N ALA A 56 3.44 8.25 5.36
CA ALA A 56 4.25 7.17 4.80
C ALA A 56 3.49 6.31 3.76
N ASN A 57 2.15 6.29 3.81
CA ASN A 57 1.33 5.66 2.78
C ASN A 57 0.87 6.74 1.79
N VAL A 58 1.22 6.60 0.53
CA VAL A 58 0.96 7.60 -0.51
C VAL A 58 0.14 6.99 -1.62
N ALA A 59 -1.03 7.56 -1.89
CA ALA A 59 -1.84 7.21 -3.05
C ALA A 59 -1.24 7.86 -4.30
N ILE A 60 -0.92 7.06 -5.30
CA ILE A 60 -0.32 7.49 -6.57
C ILE A 60 -1.17 7.09 -7.75
N LYS A 61 -1.24 7.95 -8.75
CA LYS A 61 -1.87 7.64 -10.04
C LYS A 61 -0.86 6.93 -10.93
N VAL A 62 -1.21 5.74 -11.38
CA VAL A 62 -0.34 4.92 -12.23
C VAL A 62 -0.90 4.87 -13.64
N PRO A 63 -0.25 5.51 -14.64
CA PRO A 63 -0.65 5.40 -16.03
C PRO A 63 -0.66 3.94 -16.49
N GLY A 64 -1.72 3.54 -17.16
CA GLY A 64 -1.90 2.15 -17.61
C GLY A 64 -2.63 1.24 -16.62
N LEU A 65 -2.86 1.67 -15.38
CA LEU A 65 -3.76 0.99 -14.45
C LEU A 65 -5.08 1.74 -14.34
N ALA A 66 -6.18 0.99 -14.25
CA ALA A 66 -7.53 1.56 -14.14
C ALA A 66 -7.73 2.36 -12.84
N LYS A 67 -6.93 2.06 -11.81
CA LYS A 67 -7.05 2.67 -10.48
C LYS A 67 -5.68 3.08 -9.96
N HIS A 68 -5.68 4.10 -9.09
CA HIS A 68 -4.49 4.50 -8.35
C HIS A 68 -4.00 3.37 -7.43
N GLN A 69 -2.76 3.45 -7.02
CA GLN A 69 -2.11 2.50 -6.12
C GLN A 69 -1.65 3.20 -4.86
N VAL A 70 -1.46 2.45 -3.79
CA VAL A 70 -0.85 2.98 -2.56
C VAL A 70 0.55 2.41 -2.43
N VAL A 71 1.52 3.29 -2.33
CA VAL A 71 2.92 2.97 -2.06
C VAL A 71 3.23 3.32 -0.61
N HIS A 72 3.94 2.44 0.07
CA HIS A 72 4.46 2.68 1.41
C HIS A 72 5.90 3.18 1.32
N VAL A 73 6.20 4.31 1.94
CA VAL A 73 7.57 4.87 1.99
C VAL A 73 8.18 4.52 3.35
N ASP A 74 9.09 3.57 3.36
CA ASP A 74 9.66 3.01 4.59
C ASP A 74 10.33 4.07 5.47
N GLY A 75 11.18 4.89 4.89
CA GLY A 75 11.91 5.94 5.62
C GLY A 75 11.03 7.06 6.21
N MET A 76 9.74 7.11 5.87
CA MET A 76 8.76 8.00 6.50
C MET A 76 7.96 7.29 7.60
N CYS A 77 8.04 5.98 7.71
CA CYS A 77 7.27 5.18 8.64
C CYS A 77 7.96 5.12 10.01
N ASN A 78 7.20 5.32 11.07
CA ASN A 78 7.65 5.07 12.45
C ASN A 78 6.97 3.84 13.07
N GLU A 79 6.37 3.00 12.26
CA GLU A 79 5.67 1.76 12.66
C GLU A 79 4.62 1.95 13.79
N CYS A 80 3.96 3.10 13.84
CA CYS A 80 2.97 3.41 14.87
C CYS A 80 1.72 2.50 14.84
N GLY A 81 1.50 1.74 13.75
CA GLY A 81 0.40 0.78 13.63
C GLY A 81 -0.97 1.38 13.28
N ASN A 82 -1.14 2.71 13.22
CA ASN A 82 -2.44 3.32 12.92
C ASN A 82 -3.07 2.79 11.63
N CYS A 83 -2.29 2.66 10.57
CA CYS A 83 -2.78 2.14 9.30
C CYS A 83 -3.29 0.69 9.40
N ALA A 84 -2.77 -0.11 10.33
CA ALA A 84 -3.25 -1.46 10.57
C ALA A 84 -4.54 -1.45 11.41
N VAL A 85 -4.60 -0.60 12.43
CA VAL A 85 -5.80 -0.47 13.30
C VAL A 85 -7.02 -0.05 12.49
N PHE A 86 -6.87 0.94 11.62
CA PHE A 86 -7.96 1.47 10.80
C PHE A 86 -8.15 0.73 9.47
N CYS A 87 -7.35 -0.30 9.18
CA CYS A 87 -7.50 -1.07 7.97
C CYS A 87 -8.84 -1.83 7.97
N PRO A 88 -9.72 -1.61 6.96
CA PRO A 88 -11.01 -2.31 6.89
C PRO A 88 -10.85 -3.81 6.63
N TYR A 89 -9.66 -4.23 6.25
CA TYR A 89 -9.33 -5.63 6.08
C TYR A 89 -8.78 -6.19 7.40
N GLN A 90 -9.32 -7.29 7.87
CA GLN A 90 -8.85 -7.96 9.06
C GLN A 90 -7.39 -8.39 8.85
N GLU A 91 -6.52 -8.28 9.84
CA GLU A 91 -5.09 -8.54 9.75
C GLU A 91 -4.34 -7.72 8.69
N GLY A 92 -5.01 -6.73 8.08
CA GLY A 92 -4.34 -5.84 7.15
C GLY A 92 -3.26 -5.00 7.83
N ARG A 93 -2.07 -5.05 7.30
CA ARG A 93 -0.92 -4.28 7.75
C ARG A 93 -0.36 -3.47 6.59
N PRO A 94 -0.97 -2.33 6.25
CA PRO A 94 -0.58 -1.56 5.07
C PRO A 94 0.92 -1.26 4.99
N TYR A 95 1.58 -1.00 6.12
CA TYR A 95 3.03 -0.80 6.20
C TYR A 95 3.87 -2.03 5.86
N LYS A 96 3.24 -3.22 5.73
CA LYS A 96 3.87 -4.46 5.26
C LYS A 96 3.27 -4.98 3.95
N ASP A 97 1.97 -4.74 3.77
CA ASP A 97 1.22 -5.32 2.65
C ASP A 97 1.32 -4.48 1.37
N LYS A 98 1.69 -3.21 1.47
CA LYS A 98 1.82 -2.32 0.32
C LYS A 98 3.20 -2.48 -0.32
N LEU A 99 3.29 -2.18 -1.62
CA LEU A 99 4.59 -2.09 -2.28
C LEU A 99 5.41 -0.99 -1.58
N THR A 100 6.56 -1.38 -1.04
CA THR A 100 7.37 -0.49 -0.22
C THR A 100 8.45 0.20 -1.06
N LEU A 101 8.58 1.51 -0.90
CA LEU A 101 9.71 2.30 -1.40
C LEU A 101 10.75 2.43 -0.29
N PHE A 102 11.93 1.90 -0.52
CA PHE A 102 13.08 2.03 0.37
C PHE A 102 13.98 3.18 -0.05
N TRP A 103 14.63 3.83 0.92
CA TRP A 103 15.57 4.91 0.66
C TRP A 103 17.03 4.45 0.71
N SER A 104 17.30 3.31 1.34
CA SER A 104 18.65 2.74 1.40
C SER A 104 18.63 1.22 1.23
N GLU A 105 19.78 0.65 0.89
CA GLU A 105 19.96 -0.81 0.85
C GLU A 105 19.76 -1.43 2.23
N GLN A 106 20.23 -0.75 3.28
CA GLN A 106 20.09 -1.18 4.65
C GLN A 106 18.62 -1.32 5.06
N ASP A 107 17.77 -0.34 4.68
CA ASP A 107 16.33 -0.40 4.96
C ASP A 107 15.70 -1.60 4.26
N MET A 108 16.09 -1.82 3.00
CA MET A 108 15.61 -2.95 2.24
C MET A 108 16.07 -4.29 2.81
N GLU A 109 17.29 -4.40 3.30
CA GLU A 109 17.85 -5.61 3.91
C GLU A 109 17.19 -5.92 5.26
N ASN A 110 16.91 -4.89 6.06
CA ASN A 110 16.26 -5.02 7.36
C ASN A 110 14.76 -5.35 7.26
N SER A 111 14.18 -5.27 6.08
CA SER A 111 12.77 -5.52 5.83
C SER A 111 12.56 -6.76 4.97
N GLU A 112 11.48 -7.49 5.22
CA GLU A 112 11.00 -8.59 4.36
C GLU A 112 9.94 -8.12 3.34
N ASN A 113 9.57 -6.84 3.38
CA ASN A 113 8.49 -6.30 2.55
C ASN A 113 8.84 -6.40 1.05
N GLU A 114 7.83 -6.65 0.24
CA GLU A 114 7.95 -6.47 -1.20
C GLU A 114 8.08 -4.98 -1.50
N GLY A 115 9.05 -4.61 -2.34
CA GLY A 115 9.30 -3.21 -2.59
C GLY A 115 10.43 -2.96 -3.55
N PHE A 116 10.83 -1.71 -3.64
CA PHE A 116 11.86 -1.25 -4.55
C PHE A 116 12.70 -0.12 -3.97
N LEU A 117 13.92 -0.03 -4.46
CA LEU A 117 14.91 0.98 -4.14
C LEU A 117 15.45 1.55 -5.46
N ALA A 118 15.55 2.87 -5.58
CA ALA A 118 16.24 3.50 -6.71
C ALA A 118 17.75 3.33 -6.54
N VAL A 119 18.40 2.73 -7.52
CA VAL A 119 19.86 2.60 -7.60
C VAL A 119 20.42 3.81 -8.34
N ASP A 120 19.81 4.14 -9.48
CA ASP A 120 20.09 5.33 -10.27
C ASP A 120 18.79 5.85 -10.93
N GLU A 121 18.90 6.70 -11.95
CA GLU A 121 17.73 7.33 -12.59
C GLU A 121 16.80 6.31 -13.27
N ASP A 122 17.35 5.21 -13.81
CA ASP A 122 16.61 4.23 -14.59
C ASP A 122 16.61 2.82 -14.01
N HIS A 123 17.50 2.55 -13.04
CA HIS A 123 17.65 1.23 -12.45
C HIS A 123 17.10 1.18 -11.02
N PHE A 124 16.34 0.14 -10.78
CA PHE A 124 15.72 -0.12 -9.48
C PHE A 124 16.05 -1.53 -9.02
N LYS A 125 16.44 -1.65 -7.76
CA LYS A 125 16.54 -2.93 -7.07
C LYS A 125 15.15 -3.26 -6.53
N VAL A 126 14.58 -4.36 -6.98
CA VAL A 126 13.17 -4.72 -6.71
C VAL A 126 13.10 -6.07 -6.04
N ARG A 127 12.34 -6.16 -4.94
CA ARG A 127 12.01 -7.40 -4.26
C ARG A 127 10.55 -7.75 -4.50
N VAL A 128 10.30 -8.87 -5.17
CA VAL A 128 8.97 -9.44 -5.41
C VAL A 128 9.04 -10.95 -5.21
N ALA A 129 8.08 -11.52 -4.50
CA ALA A 129 8.00 -12.95 -4.17
C ALA A 129 9.32 -13.50 -3.55
N GLY A 130 9.95 -12.70 -2.68
CA GLY A 130 11.21 -13.06 -2.01
C GLY A 130 12.46 -12.98 -2.90
N THR A 131 12.32 -12.68 -4.19
CA THR A 131 13.44 -12.55 -5.12
C THR A 131 13.82 -11.08 -5.31
N VAL A 132 15.11 -10.78 -5.15
CA VAL A 132 15.66 -9.45 -5.39
C VAL A 132 16.30 -9.41 -6.77
N ARG A 133 15.97 -8.39 -7.57
CA ARG A 133 16.50 -8.17 -8.92
C ARG A 133 16.78 -6.70 -9.14
N THR A 134 17.81 -6.39 -9.91
CA THR A 134 18.03 -5.03 -10.44
C THR A 134 17.48 -4.98 -11.86
N VAL A 135 16.59 -4.05 -12.12
CA VAL A 135 15.89 -3.92 -13.40
C VAL A 135 15.88 -2.48 -13.87
N SER A 136 15.93 -2.28 -15.19
CA SER A 136 15.58 -0.99 -15.79
C SER A 136 14.06 -0.98 -16.02
N VAL A 137 13.41 0.10 -15.59
CA VAL A 137 11.95 0.22 -15.62
C VAL A 137 11.40 0.32 -17.06
N ASP A 138 12.22 0.80 -17.99
CA ASP A 138 11.85 0.94 -19.40
C ASP A 138 12.09 -0.34 -20.22
N ALA A 139 12.77 -1.33 -19.64
CA ALA A 139 12.96 -2.62 -20.29
C ALA A 139 11.63 -3.39 -20.40
N VAL A 140 11.36 -3.95 -21.57
CA VAL A 140 10.10 -4.67 -21.84
C VAL A 140 10.03 -6.00 -21.10
N ASN A 141 11.17 -6.61 -20.81
CA ASN A 141 11.25 -7.99 -20.27
C ASN A 141 11.97 -8.02 -18.92
N THR A 142 11.39 -7.38 -17.92
CA THR A 142 11.98 -7.27 -16.57
C THR A 142 11.76 -8.51 -15.70
N GLY A 143 10.85 -9.41 -16.10
CA GLY A 143 10.41 -10.54 -15.26
C GLY A 143 9.61 -10.12 -14.02
N LEU A 144 9.20 -8.84 -13.95
CA LEU A 144 8.33 -8.31 -12.89
C LEU A 144 6.86 -8.38 -13.31
N PRO A 145 5.92 -8.49 -12.34
CA PRO A 145 4.52 -8.23 -12.62
C PRO A 145 4.35 -6.83 -13.22
N GLU A 146 3.55 -6.71 -14.27
CA GLU A 146 3.42 -5.44 -14.99
C GLU A 146 2.93 -4.30 -14.11
N ALA A 147 2.00 -4.58 -13.19
CA ALA A 147 1.52 -3.57 -12.24
C ALA A 147 2.63 -3.01 -11.34
N VAL A 148 3.59 -3.85 -10.92
CA VAL A 148 4.77 -3.40 -10.15
C VAL A 148 5.65 -2.52 -11.01
N ARG A 149 5.96 -2.94 -12.23
CA ARG A 149 6.78 -2.16 -13.18
C ARG A 149 6.17 -0.79 -13.47
N LEU A 150 4.85 -0.76 -13.76
CA LEU A 150 4.13 0.50 -14.02
C LEU A 150 4.10 1.41 -12.78
N THR A 151 3.97 0.83 -11.60
CA THR A 151 3.98 1.58 -10.33
C THR A 151 5.34 2.23 -10.10
N ILE A 152 6.44 1.49 -10.27
CA ILE A 152 7.79 2.03 -10.14
C ILE A 152 8.04 3.13 -11.18
N LYS A 153 7.63 2.91 -12.43
CA LYS A 153 7.72 3.91 -13.49
C LYS A 153 6.94 5.18 -13.14
N ALA A 154 5.72 5.04 -12.61
CA ALA A 154 4.92 6.18 -12.18
C ALA A 154 5.59 6.96 -11.05
N VAL A 155 6.23 6.27 -10.10
CA VAL A 155 6.99 6.94 -9.01
C VAL A 155 8.16 7.73 -9.59
N ARG A 156 8.95 7.14 -10.47
CA ARG A 156 10.07 7.82 -11.12
C ARG A 156 9.63 9.06 -11.89
N ASP A 157 8.60 8.93 -12.72
CA ASP A 157 8.22 9.95 -13.70
C ASP A 157 7.37 11.07 -13.09
N ASN A 158 6.46 10.73 -12.15
CA ASN A 158 5.46 11.66 -11.64
C ASN A 158 5.62 12.00 -10.15
N TYR A 159 6.36 11.21 -9.40
CA TYR A 159 6.54 11.37 -7.94
C TYR A 159 8.02 11.29 -7.52
N PRO A 160 8.97 11.92 -8.26
CA PRO A 160 10.40 11.78 -7.97
C PRO A 160 10.77 12.32 -6.58
N TYR A 161 9.95 13.16 -5.98
CA TYR A 161 10.15 13.67 -4.63
C TYR A 161 10.04 12.60 -3.54
N LEU A 162 9.43 11.44 -3.84
CA LEU A 162 9.40 10.29 -2.94
C LEU A 162 10.74 9.54 -2.92
N LEU A 163 11.50 9.64 -4.00
CA LEU A 163 12.83 9.04 -4.11
C LEU A 163 13.81 9.94 -3.36
N LYS A 164 14.41 9.43 -2.29
CA LYS A 164 15.48 10.16 -1.62
C LYS A 164 16.74 10.05 -2.48
N LYS A 165 17.29 11.18 -2.84
CA LYS A 165 18.62 11.28 -3.48
C LYS A 165 19.71 11.35 -2.45
#